data_d963a8e68be9ad1b4be3fa9144968450
#
_entry.id   d963a8e68be9ad1b4be3fa9144968450
#
_cell.length_a   1.000
_cell.length_b   1.000
_cell.length_c   1.000
_cell.angle_alpha   90.00
_cell.angle_beta   90.00
_cell.angle_gamma   90.00
#
_symmetry.space_group_name_H-M   'P 1'
#
loop_
_entity.id
_entity.type
_entity.pdbx_description
1 polymer ?
#
loop_
_entity_poly.entity_id
_entity_poly.type
_entity_poly.pdbx_seq_one_letter_code
_entity_poly.pdbx_strand_id
1 'polypeptide(L)'
;MNNTLKKISLFICASLIFTSCDSVDFGDTNENPNGPTAAVTSQLLTQAQKTVSSIGTNLSGILFTQQLAEGQYPGESRYAVLTYNYNSYFTGPIQNLNEIIKLNQGAETMAQAEAFGNNNNQIAVAKIIRAYILQFMTDRWGALPWTEAFQGIDNPQPKFDSQQDIYMIMFAEVEEALALINSGAGPSGDVIFGGDMAKWELFANSLKMTMALRISDADPALAKTKFEQVISSGNFISSNADNILFNYGSDD
;
A
#
# COMPACT_ATOMS: atom_id res chain seq x y z
N MET A 1 27.17 62.05 18.35
CA MET A 1 26.74 61.23 17.17
C MET A 1 25.28 61.58 16.92
N ASN A 2 25.04 62.18 15.76
CA ASN A 2 23.77 62.85 15.44
C ASN A 2 22.62 61.83 15.35
N ASN A 3 21.45 62.13 15.95
CA ASN A 3 20.28 61.25 15.95
C ASN A 3 19.88 60.75 14.55
N THR A 4 20.19 61.54 13.53
CA THR A 4 19.95 61.20 12.12
C THR A 4 20.86 60.07 11.65
N LEU A 5 22.12 60.06 12.04
CA LEU A 5 23.08 58.99 11.73
C LEU A 5 22.71 57.64 12.38
N LYS A 6 22.19 57.68 13.60
CA LYS A 6 21.68 56.47 14.29
C LYS A 6 20.43 55.88 13.60
N LYS A 7 19.55 56.73 13.11
CA LYS A 7 18.34 56.29 12.36
C LYS A 7 18.71 55.69 10.99
N ILE A 8 19.67 56.30 10.28
CA ILE A 8 20.17 55.77 9.00
C ILE A 8 20.88 54.43 9.20
N SER A 9 21.74 54.28 10.23
CA SER A 9 22.42 53.05 10.54
C SER A 9 21.44 51.92 10.91
N LEU A 10 20.37 52.25 11.67
CA LEU A 10 19.34 51.26 12.03
C LEU A 10 18.54 50.79 10.80
N PHE A 11 18.27 51.71 9.85
CA PHE A 11 17.53 51.39 8.64
C PHE A 11 18.38 50.52 7.68
N ILE A 12 19.69 50.77 7.56
CA ILE A 12 20.62 49.95 6.79
C ILE A 12 20.79 48.57 7.39
N CYS A 13 20.90 48.43 8.71
CA CYS A 13 20.94 47.13 9.39
C CYS A 13 19.62 46.36 9.21
N ALA A 14 18.46 47.02 9.29
CA ALA A 14 17.16 46.37 9.05
C ALA A 14 16.99 45.88 7.59
N SER A 15 17.45 46.67 6.59
CA SER A 15 17.38 46.26 5.20
C SER A 15 18.30 45.07 4.84
N LEU A 16 19.44 44.91 5.54
CA LEU A 16 20.35 43.77 5.35
C LEU A 16 19.79 42.46 5.92
N ILE A 17 18.84 42.51 6.88
CA ILE A 17 18.19 41.30 7.43
C ILE A 17 17.18 40.71 6.44
N PHE A 18 16.56 41.55 5.61
CA PHE A 18 15.57 41.08 4.62
C PHE A 18 16.20 40.47 3.33
N THR A 19 17.47 40.69 3.06
CA THR A 19 18.16 40.07 1.92
C THR A 19 18.85 38.74 2.26
N SER A 20 18.84 38.34 3.55
CA SER A 20 19.49 37.10 4.02
C SER A 20 18.64 35.84 3.85
N CYS A 21 17.44 35.94 3.31
CA CYS A 21 16.56 34.81 3.07
C CYS A 21 16.50 34.37 1.60
N ASP A 22 17.46 34.78 0.76
CA ASP A 22 17.63 34.09 -0.49
C ASP A 22 18.15 32.69 -0.18
N SER A 23 17.31 31.68 -0.42
CA SER A 23 17.69 30.29 -0.29
C SER A 23 18.97 30.08 -1.11
N VAL A 24 20.06 29.74 -0.45
CA VAL A 24 21.28 29.36 -1.15
C VAL A 24 20.89 28.21 -2.06
N ASP A 25 20.89 28.46 -3.35
CA ASP A 25 20.73 27.43 -4.36
C ASP A 25 21.98 26.55 -4.32
N PHE A 26 21.85 25.36 -3.78
CA PHE A 26 22.92 24.37 -3.74
C PHE A 26 23.05 23.61 -5.06
N GLY A 27 22.35 24.05 -6.12
CA GLY A 27 22.31 23.39 -7.42
C GLY A 27 21.84 21.94 -7.28
N ASP A 28 22.52 21.02 -7.91
CA ASP A 28 22.24 19.58 -7.93
C ASP A 28 22.88 18.80 -6.76
N THR A 29 23.43 19.49 -5.75
CA THR A 29 24.13 18.84 -4.61
C THR A 29 23.25 17.84 -3.84
N ASN A 30 21.94 18.05 -3.86
CA ASN A 30 20.96 17.15 -3.23
C ASN A 30 20.37 16.12 -4.22
N GLU A 31 20.75 16.15 -5.48
CA GLU A 31 20.35 15.16 -6.45
C GLU A 31 21.31 13.97 -6.38
N ASN A 32 20.75 12.77 -6.18
CA ASN A 32 21.57 11.56 -6.22
C ASN A 32 21.80 11.15 -7.69
N PRO A 33 23.00 11.36 -8.25
CA PRO A 33 23.25 11.05 -9.67
C PRO A 33 23.20 9.55 -9.97
N ASN A 34 23.23 8.70 -8.93
CA ASN A 34 23.12 7.25 -9.04
C ASN A 34 21.71 6.74 -8.67
N GLY A 35 20.81 7.64 -8.29
CA GLY A 35 19.41 7.28 -8.00
C GLY A 35 18.56 7.26 -9.27
N PRO A 36 17.45 6.50 -9.28
CA PRO A 36 16.51 6.56 -10.38
C PRO A 36 15.88 7.97 -10.46
N THR A 37 15.89 8.57 -11.64
CA THR A 37 15.30 9.89 -11.89
C THR A 37 13.77 9.87 -11.95
N ALA A 38 13.18 8.66 -12.06
CA ALA A 38 11.74 8.45 -12.07
C ALA A 38 11.38 7.17 -11.33
N ALA A 39 10.20 7.12 -10.75
CA ALA A 39 9.70 5.93 -10.10
C ALA A 39 9.45 4.81 -11.13
N VAL A 40 9.94 3.60 -10.84
CA VAL A 40 9.83 2.41 -11.68
C VAL A 40 8.79 1.48 -11.09
N THR A 41 7.71 1.22 -11.82
CA THR A 41 6.55 0.45 -11.32
C THR A 41 6.93 -0.96 -10.87
N SER A 42 7.88 -1.63 -11.52
CA SER A 42 8.36 -2.95 -11.13
C SER A 42 9.04 -2.95 -9.76
N GLN A 43 9.84 -1.93 -9.43
CA GLN A 43 10.50 -1.80 -8.13
C GLN A 43 9.49 -1.48 -7.02
N LEU A 44 8.53 -0.59 -7.31
CA LEU A 44 7.45 -0.27 -6.38
C LEU A 44 6.62 -1.51 -6.05
N LEU A 45 6.33 -2.35 -7.06
CA LEU A 45 5.58 -3.58 -6.89
C LEU A 45 6.35 -4.58 -6.01
N THR A 46 7.60 -4.88 -6.34
CA THR A 46 8.46 -5.77 -5.55
C THR A 46 8.51 -5.33 -4.08
N GLN A 47 8.69 -4.03 -3.83
CA GLN A 47 8.74 -3.51 -2.48
C GLN A 47 7.39 -3.65 -1.74
N ALA A 48 6.26 -3.43 -2.41
CA ALA A 48 4.94 -3.61 -1.82
C ALA A 48 4.65 -5.09 -1.50
N GLN A 49 5.07 -6.00 -2.36
CA GLN A 49 4.86 -7.45 -2.19
C GLN A 49 5.60 -8.06 -0.98
N LYS A 50 6.69 -7.46 -0.53
CA LYS A 50 7.37 -7.87 0.73
C LYS A 50 6.41 -7.77 1.93
N THR A 51 5.48 -6.82 1.92
CA THR A 51 4.49 -6.67 2.98
C THR A 51 3.46 -7.81 2.99
N VAL A 52 3.12 -8.36 1.82
CA VAL A 52 2.21 -9.51 1.71
C VAL A 52 2.77 -10.70 2.49
N SER A 53 4.07 -10.99 2.33
CA SER A 53 4.75 -12.03 3.10
C SER A 53 4.72 -11.75 4.60
N SER A 54 5.04 -10.54 5.03
CA SER A 54 5.06 -10.16 6.45
C SER A 54 3.68 -10.24 7.13
N ILE A 55 2.60 -9.99 6.39
CA ILE A 55 1.23 -10.18 6.87
C ILE A 55 0.93 -11.66 7.04
N GLY A 56 1.25 -12.48 6.04
CA GLY A 56 1.00 -13.92 6.07
C GLY A 56 1.76 -14.67 7.16
N THR A 57 2.90 -14.13 7.59
CA THR A 57 3.76 -14.70 8.64
C THR A 57 3.71 -13.91 9.96
N ASN A 58 2.62 -13.22 10.25
CA ASN A 58 2.51 -12.38 11.44
C ASN A 58 2.65 -13.19 12.73
N LEU A 59 3.84 -13.12 13.34
CA LEU A 59 4.20 -13.88 14.53
C LEU A 59 3.26 -13.57 15.71
N SER A 60 2.88 -12.32 15.92
CA SER A 60 2.01 -11.93 17.01
C SER A 60 0.64 -12.63 16.94
N GLY A 61 0.07 -12.75 15.73
CA GLY A 61 -1.18 -13.50 15.53
C GLY A 61 -1.04 -14.96 15.91
N ILE A 62 0.06 -15.59 15.51
CA ILE A 62 0.36 -17.01 15.82
C ILE A 62 0.56 -17.21 17.33
N LEU A 63 1.23 -16.29 18.01
CA LEU A 63 1.45 -16.33 19.46
C LEU A 63 0.16 -16.06 20.24
N PHE A 64 -0.66 -15.11 19.82
CA PHE A 64 -1.93 -14.80 20.48
C PHE A 64 -2.96 -15.92 20.33
N THR A 65 -2.94 -16.65 19.22
CA THR A 65 -3.78 -17.85 19.03
C THR A 65 -3.17 -19.10 19.66
N GLN A 66 -2.01 -18.98 20.31
CA GLN A 66 -1.30 -20.05 21.00
C GLN A 66 -0.92 -21.24 20.10
N GLN A 67 -0.77 -21.00 18.80
CA GLN A 67 -0.24 -21.99 17.86
C GLN A 67 1.26 -22.20 18.04
N LEU A 68 1.97 -21.16 18.50
CA LEU A 68 3.34 -21.19 18.94
C LEU A 68 3.46 -20.53 20.32
N ALA A 69 4.53 -20.82 21.04
CA ALA A 69 4.87 -20.18 22.30
C ALA A 69 6.35 -19.76 22.30
N GLU A 70 6.62 -18.59 22.87
CA GLU A 70 7.99 -18.13 23.08
C GLU A 70 8.61 -18.87 24.26
N GLY A 71 9.86 -19.31 24.13
CA GLY A 71 10.59 -20.00 25.18
C GLY A 71 11.26 -19.04 26.17
N GLN A 72 12.12 -18.16 25.67
CA GLN A 72 12.99 -17.33 26.51
C GLN A 72 12.33 -16.03 26.97
N TYR A 73 11.52 -15.39 26.12
CA TYR A 73 10.85 -14.12 26.38
C TYR A 73 9.33 -14.24 26.13
N PRO A 74 8.56 -14.83 27.04
CA PRO A 74 7.19 -15.23 26.78
C PRO A 74 6.18 -14.07 26.87
N GLY A 75 6.62 -12.83 26.71
CA GLY A 75 5.77 -11.66 26.88
C GLY A 75 4.61 -11.62 25.89
N GLU A 76 4.89 -11.82 24.62
CA GLU A 76 3.88 -11.79 23.57
C GLU A 76 2.93 -12.99 23.68
N SER A 77 3.46 -14.19 23.94
CA SER A 77 2.65 -15.40 24.18
C SER A 77 1.72 -15.28 25.39
N ARG A 78 1.99 -14.35 26.30
CA ARG A 78 1.16 -14.06 27.48
C ARG A 78 0.30 -12.83 27.33
N TYR A 79 0.05 -12.41 26.10
CA TYR A 79 -0.80 -11.25 25.80
C TYR A 79 -0.28 -9.93 26.38
N ALA A 80 1.03 -9.73 26.42
CA ALA A 80 1.60 -8.43 26.76
C ALA A 80 1.03 -7.36 25.83
N VAL A 81 0.77 -6.17 26.38
CA VAL A 81 0.26 -5.05 25.59
C VAL A 81 1.33 -4.62 24.58
N LEU A 82 1.03 -4.82 23.31
CA LEU A 82 1.89 -4.45 22.20
C LEU A 82 1.32 -3.18 21.56
N THR A 83 2.17 -2.20 21.38
CA THR A 83 1.79 -0.99 20.64
C THR A 83 2.11 -1.19 19.16
N TYR A 84 1.07 -1.35 18.34
CA TYR A 84 1.22 -1.48 16.90
C TYR A 84 0.78 -0.20 16.20
N ASN A 85 1.59 0.23 15.25
CA ASN A 85 1.34 1.42 14.44
C ASN A 85 1.01 1.01 13.01
N TYR A 86 -0.08 1.54 12.45
CA TYR A 86 -0.47 1.28 11.06
C TYR A 86 0.18 2.24 10.05
N ASN A 87 0.84 3.31 10.49
CA ASN A 87 1.38 4.34 9.60
C ASN A 87 2.35 3.78 8.56
N SER A 88 3.16 2.78 8.94
CA SER A 88 4.11 2.15 8.01
C SER A 88 3.45 1.47 6.81
N TYR A 89 2.20 1.01 6.95
CA TYR A 89 1.46 0.45 5.83
C TYR A 89 1.03 1.54 4.84
N PHE A 90 0.62 2.72 5.35
CA PHE A 90 0.27 3.86 4.51
C PHE A 90 1.48 4.45 3.79
N THR A 91 2.57 4.72 4.52
CA THR A 91 3.77 5.38 3.98
C THR A 91 4.69 4.48 3.17
N GLY A 92 4.50 3.18 3.23
CA GLY A 92 5.28 2.17 2.51
C GLY A 92 4.46 1.52 1.37
N PRO A 93 3.94 0.30 1.61
CA PRO A 93 3.34 -0.50 0.54
C PRO A 93 2.14 0.16 -0.13
N ILE A 94 1.23 0.79 0.62
CA ILE A 94 0.02 1.41 0.04
C ILE A 94 0.42 2.61 -0.83
N GLN A 95 1.36 3.45 -0.38
CA GLN A 95 1.85 4.56 -1.19
C GLN A 95 2.50 4.08 -2.49
N ASN A 96 3.29 3.00 -2.44
CA ASN A 96 3.89 2.41 -3.64
C ASN A 96 2.82 1.89 -4.62
N LEU A 97 1.77 1.24 -4.12
CA LEU A 97 0.66 0.75 -4.94
C LEU A 97 -0.16 1.89 -5.54
N ASN A 98 -0.39 2.97 -4.79
CA ASN A 98 -1.03 4.18 -5.30
C ASN A 98 -0.20 4.81 -6.42
N GLU A 99 1.12 4.87 -6.28
CA GLU A 99 2.00 5.43 -7.31
C GLU A 99 2.01 4.54 -8.57
N ILE A 100 1.98 3.20 -8.43
CA ILE A 100 1.81 2.30 -9.59
C ILE A 100 0.52 2.64 -10.34
N ILE A 101 -0.61 2.77 -9.64
CA ILE A 101 -1.90 3.09 -10.25
C ILE A 101 -1.83 4.44 -10.96
N LYS A 102 -1.29 5.46 -10.31
CA LYS A 102 -1.15 6.82 -10.84
C LYS A 102 -0.27 6.86 -12.10
N LEU A 103 0.89 6.20 -12.09
CA LEU A 103 1.80 6.14 -13.23
C LEU A 103 1.18 5.45 -14.45
N ASN A 104 0.37 4.41 -14.22
CA ASN A 104 -0.31 3.67 -15.28
C ASN A 104 -1.57 4.37 -15.82
N GLN A 105 -2.10 5.38 -15.11
CA GLN A 105 -3.26 6.18 -15.54
C GLN A 105 -2.88 7.57 -16.04
N GLY A 106 -1.68 8.05 -15.73
CA GLY A 106 -1.23 9.39 -16.10
C GLY A 106 -0.96 9.49 -17.60
N ALA A 107 -1.50 10.54 -18.26
CA ALA A 107 -1.35 10.73 -19.71
C ALA A 107 0.12 10.82 -20.16
N GLU A 108 0.99 11.35 -19.31
CA GLU A 108 2.42 11.54 -19.62
C GLU A 108 3.28 10.33 -19.19
N THR A 109 2.79 9.46 -18.30
CA THR A 109 3.58 8.39 -17.68
C THR A 109 3.16 6.98 -18.11
N MET A 110 1.91 6.80 -18.57
CA MET A 110 1.36 5.48 -18.91
C MET A 110 2.17 4.74 -19.98
N ALA A 111 2.68 5.46 -20.99
CA ALA A 111 3.47 4.84 -22.05
C ALA A 111 4.83 4.33 -21.53
N GLN A 112 5.43 5.02 -20.58
CA GLN A 112 6.67 4.57 -19.93
C GLN A 112 6.39 3.40 -18.96
N ALA A 113 5.28 3.43 -18.23
CA ALA A 113 4.88 2.37 -17.32
C ALA A 113 4.57 1.06 -18.07
N GLU A 114 4.03 1.12 -19.29
CA GLU A 114 3.72 -0.06 -20.12
C GLU A 114 4.95 -0.91 -20.45
N ALA A 115 6.15 -0.34 -20.42
CA ALA A 115 7.38 -1.10 -20.57
C ALA A 115 7.60 -2.18 -19.48
N PHE A 116 6.90 -2.06 -18.35
CA PHE A 116 6.97 -2.98 -17.23
C PHE A 116 5.76 -3.94 -17.14
N GLY A 117 4.97 -4.04 -18.18
CA GLY A 117 3.77 -4.85 -18.28
C GLY A 117 2.56 -4.04 -18.73
N ASN A 118 1.49 -4.71 -19.13
CA ASN A 118 0.26 -4.03 -19.54
C ASN A 118 -0.28 -3.13 -18.42
N ASN A 119 -0.62 -1.89 -18.72
CA ASN A 119 -1.06 -0.90 -17.73
C ASN A 119 -2.22 -1.40 -16.87
N ASN A 120 -3.24 -2.00 -17.50
CA ASN A 120 -4.41 -2.51 -16.78
C ASN A 120 -4.04 -3.66 -15.83
N ASN A 121 -3.14 -4.56 -16.26
CA ASN A 121 -2.67 -5.66 -15.42
C ASN A 121 -1.85 -5.16 -14.24
N GLN A 122 -1.00 -4.14 -14.43
CA GLN A 122 -0.27 -3.49 -13.33
C GLN A 122 -1.23 -2.84 -12.31
N ILE A 123 -2.26 -2.13 -12.79
CA ILE A 123 -3.30 -1.53 -11.94
C ILE A 123 -4.07 -2.61 -11.19
N ALA A 124 -4.45 -3.69 -11.87
CA ALA A 124 -5.19 -4.80 -11.25
C ALA A 124 -4.41 -5.41 -10.09
N VAL A 125 -3.14 -5.76 -10.31
CA VAL A 125 -2.29 -6.35 -9.27
C VAL A 125 -2.10 -5.37 -8.10
N ALA A 126 -1.88 -4.08 -8.38
CA ALA A 126 -1.75 -3.07 -7.34
C ALA A 126 -3.02 -2.95 -6.48
N LYS A 127 -4.22 -2.95 -7.09
CA LYS A 127 -5.50 -2.93 -6.37
C LYS A 127 -5.73 -4.18 -5.52
N ILE A 128 -5.41 -5.36 -6.05
CA ILE A 128 -5.57 -6.63 -5.32
C ILE A 128 -4.69 -6.64 -4.07
N ILE A 129 -3.42 -6.27 -4.19
CA ILE A 129 -2.49 -6.23 -3.05
C ILE A 129 -2.93 -5.16 -2.05
N ARG A 130 -3.39 -3.99 -2.52
CA ARG A 130 -3.88 -2.92 -1.67
C ARG A 130 -5.11 -3.35 -0.87
N ALA A 131 -6.07 -4.02 -1.49
CA ALA A 131 -7.24 -4.58 -0.81
C ALA A 131 -6.83 -5.62 0.25
N TYR A 132 -5.86 -6.49 -0.05
CA TYR A 132 -5.35 -7.47 0.91
C TYR A 132 -4.70 -6.81 2.14
N ILE A 133 -3.87 -5.79 1.92
CA ILE A 133 -3.24 -5.04 3.02
C ILE A 133 -4.29 -4.29 3.83
N LEU A 134 -5.25 -3.67 3.15
CA LEU A 134 -6.32 -2.91 3.80
C LEU A 134 -7.24 -3.80 4.63
N GLN A 135 -7.53 -5.03 4.16
CA GLN A 135 -8.26 -6.01 4.95
C GLN A 135 -7.54 -6.31 6.27
N PHE A 136 -6.24 -6.64 6.20
CA PHE A 136 -5.45 -6.87 7.39
C PHE A 136 -5.48 -5.66 8.36
N MET A 137 -5.36 -4.46 7.81
CA MET A 137 -5.36 -3.23 8.61
C MET A 137 -6.71 -3.00 9.30
N THR A 138 -7.81 -3.05 8.55
CA THR A 138 -9.14 -2.79 9.13
C THR A 138 -9.59 -3.90 10.08
N ASP A 139 -9.20 -5.16 9.83
CA ASP A 139 -9.47 -6.28 10.76
C ASP A 139 -8.72 -6.10 12.09
N ARG A 140 -7.59 -5.41 12.08
CA ARG A 140 -6.76 -5.19 13.26
C ARG A 140 -7.08 -3.90 14.02
N TRP A 141 -7.38 -2.81 13.31
CA TRP A 141 -7.55 -1.48 13.90
C TRP A 141 -8.97 -0.92 13.77
N GLY A 142 -9.85 -1.58 13.02
CA GLY A 142 -11.21 -1.10 12.75
C GLY A 142 -11.23 0.04 11.75
N ALA A 143 -11.77 1.20 12.14
CA ALA A 143 -11.82 2.39 11.30
C ALA A 143 -10.42 2.90 10.93
N LEU A 144 -10.26 3.36 9.69
CA LEU A 144 -8.99 3.87 9.15
C LEU A 144 -9.24 5.15 8.34
N PRO A 145 -8.28 6.09 8.28
CA PRO A 145 -8.40 7.30 7.48
C PRO A 145 -8.08 6.99 6.00
N TRP A 146 -9.04 6.41 5.27
CA TRP A 146 -8.79 5.91 3.91
C TRP A 146 -9.18 6.88 2.81
N THR A 147 -10.43 7.33 2.77
CA THR A 147 -10.93 8.16 1.66
C THR A 147 -10.29 9.55 1.60
N GLU A 148 -9.88 10.07 2.73
CA GLU A 148 -9.21 11.37 2.84
C GLU A 148 -7.69 11.25 3.05
N ALA A 149 -7.12 10.03 2.99
CA ALA A 149 -5.68 9.82 3.08
C ALA A 149 -4.94 10.31 1.82
N PHE A 150 -3.62 10.42 1.92
CA PHE A 150 -2.71 10.76 0.80
C PHE A 150 -2.86 12.16 0.20
N GLN A 151 -3.51 13.08 0.90
CA GLN A 151 -3.65 14.49 0.49
C GLN A 151 -2.50 15.38 1.03
N GLY A 152 -1.57 14.80 1.79
CA GLY A 152 -0.40 15.51 2.32
C GLY A 152 -0.78 16.71 3.18
N ILE A 153 -0.16 17.86 2.88
CA ILE A 153 -0.37 19.10 3.64
C ILE A 153 -1.79 19.68 3.47
N ASP A 154 -2.49 19.31 2.40
CA ASP A 154 -3.83 19.82 2.10
C ASP A 154 -4.89 19.25 3.05
N ASN A 155 -4.63 18.05 3.61
CA ASN A 155 -5.47 17.45 4.64
C ASN A 155 -4.64 16.71 5.71
N PRO A 156 -4.08 17.43 6.69
CA PRO A 156 -3.25 16.83 7.74
C PRO A 156 -4.04 16.04 8.79
N GLN A 157 -5.38 16.14 8.79
CA GLN A 157 -6.27 15.47 9.74
C GLN A 157 -7.41 14.75 9.00
N PRO A 158 -7.11 13.69 8.24
CA PRO A 158 -8.12 12.95 7.49
C PRO A 158 -9.13 12.30 8.43
N LYS A 159 -10.39 12.26 8.02
CA LYS A 159 -11.44 11.53 8.72
C LYS A 159 -11.23 10.04 8.63
N PHE A 160 -11.69 9.35 9.67
CA PHE A 160 -11.71 7.89 9.69
C PHE A 160 -12.99 7.39 9.03
N ASP A 161 -12.84 6.54 8.02
CA ASP A 161 -13.92 5.77 7.46
C ASP A 161 -14.25 4.59 8.37
N SER A 162 -15.52 4.23 8.46
CA SER A 162 -15.94 3.07 9.25
C SER A 162 -15.38 1.77 8.65
N GLN A 163 -15.23 0.72 9.47
CA GLN A 163 -14.83 -0.60 8.98
C GLN A 163 -15.79 -1.10 7.88
N GLN A 164 -17.09 -0.84 8.02
CA GLN A 164 -18.08 -1.18 7.01
C GLN A 164 -17.80 -0.50 5.68
N ASP A 165 -17.55 0.81 5.67
CA ASP A 165 -17.23 1.55 4.45
C ASP A 165 -15.94 1.04 3.80
N ILE A 166 -14.93 0.73 4.61
CA ILE A 166 -13.67 0.16 4.12
C ILE A 166 -13.90 -1.19 3.44
N TYR A 167 -14.74 -2.07 4.01
CA TYR A 167 -15.08 -3.34 3.38
C TYR A 167 -15.80 -3.15 2.04
N MET A 168 -16.70 -2.17 1.94
CA MET A 168 -17.35 -1.83 0.66
C MET A 168 -16.35 -1.34 -0.37
N ILE A 169 -15.40 -0.50 0.03
CA ILE A 169 -14.31 -0.02 -0.83
C ILE A 169 -13.45 -1.19 -1.32
N MET A 170 -13.06 -2.11 -0.42
CA MET A 170 -12.25 -3.27 -0.80
C MET A 170 -12.95 -4.18 -1.80
N PHE A 171 -14.27 -4.45 -1.61
CA PHE A 171 -15.04 -5.22 -2.60
C PHE A 171 -15.05 -4.54 -3.97
N ALA A 172 -15.27 -3.24 -4.00
CA ALA A 172 -15.24 -2.48 -5.25
C ALA A 172 -13.85 -2.54 -5.91
N GLU A 173 -12.78 -2.35 -5.15
CA GLU A 173 -11.41 -2.43 -5.68
C GLU A 173 -11.05 -3.79 -6.27
N VAL A 174 -11.46 -4.88 -5.61
CA VAL A 174 -11.22 -6.23 -6.12
C VAL A 174 -12.04 -6.50 -7.38
N GLU A 175 -13.29 -6.03 -7.45
CA GLU A 175 -14.14 -6.17 -8.63
C GLU A 175 -13.63 -5.34 -9.82
N GLU A 176 -13.17 -4.11 -9.57
CA GLU A 176 -12.51 -3.29 -10.59
C GLU A 176 -11.20 -3.94 -11.07
N ALA A 177 -10.40 -4.50 -10.16
CA ALA A 177 -9.17 -5.21 -10.51
C ALA A 177 -9.46 -6.41 -11.42
N LEU A 178 -10.45 -7.24 -11.06
CA LEU A 178 -10.87 -8.39 -11.87
C LEU A 178 -11.32 -7.97 -13.28
N ALA A 179 -12.00 -6.83 -13.40
CA ALA A 179 -12.45 -6.29 -14.69
C ALA A 179 -11.30 -5.75 -15.56
N LEU A 180 -10.15 -5.39 -14.96
CA LEU A 180 -8.97 -4.88 -15.66
C LEU A 180 -8.05 -6.00 -16.16
N ILE A 181 -8.08 -7.18 -15.54
CA ILE A 181 -7.23 -8.32 -15.93
C ILE A 181 -7.50 -8.71 -17.38
N ASN A 182 -6.44 -8.81 -18.16
CA ASN A 182 -6.50 -9.16 -19.57
C ASN A 182 -5.31 -10.03 -19.99
N SER A 183 -5.30 -10.49 -21.25
CA SER A 183 -4.25 -11.35 -21.81
C SER A 183 -2.93 -10.65 -22.13
N GLY A 184 -2.80 -9.37 -21.84
CA GLY A 184 -1.53 -8.64 -21.97
C GLY A 184 -0.49 -9.10 -20.97
N ALA A 185 0.74 -8.62 -21.13
CA ALA A 185 1.83 -8.96 -20.22
C ALA A 185 1.50 -8.60 -18.78
N GLY A 186 1.77 -9.52 -17.86
CA GLY A 186 1.69 -9.23 -16.42
C GLY A 186 2.80 -8.29 -15.98
N PRO A 187 2.72 -7.74 -14.76
CA PRO A 187 3.68 -6.76 -14.26
C PRO A 187 5.07 -7.38 -14.06
N SER A 188 6.09 -6.70 -14.55
CA SER A 188 7.49 -6.97 -14.19
C SER A 188 7.72 -6.68 -12.71
N GLY A 189 8.65 -7.42 -12.09
CA GLY A 189 8.94 -7.27 -10.66
C GLY A 189 7.90 -7.94 -9.74
N ASP A 190 6.96 -8.71 -10.31
CA ASP A 190 6.07 -9.58 -9.56
C ASP A 190 6.83 -10.81 -9.04
N VAL A 191 7.15 -10.78 -7.75
CA VAL A 191 7.90 -11.87 -7.07
C VAL A 191 6.98 -12.94 -6.47
N ILE A 192 5.66 -12.77 -6.57
CA ILE A 192 4.67 -13.73 -6.05
C ILE A 192 4.28 -14.72 -7.13
N PHE A 193 3.80 -14.25 -8.27
CA PHE A 193 3.30 -15.09 -9.36
C PHE A 193 4.06 -14.92 -10.69
N GLY A 194 5.11 -14.07 -10.72
CA GLY A 194 5.92 -13.85 -11.92
C GLY A 194 5.18 -13.23 -13.08
N GLY A 195 4.13 -12.45 -12.81
CA GLY A 195 3.27 -11.83 -13.81
C GLY A 195 2.17 -12.75 -14.36
N ASP A 196 1.93 -13.92 -13.74
CA ASP A 196 0.83 -14.82 -14.11
C ASP A 196 -0.52 -14.23 -13.71
N MET A 197 -1.22 -13.62 -14.65
CA MET A 197 -2.49 -12.95 -14.41
C MET A 197 -3.63 -13.92 -14.08
N ALA A 198 -3.56 -15.18 -14.52
CA ALA A 198 -4.55 -16.18 -14.13
C ALA A 198 -4.45 -16.51 -12.63
N LYS A 199 -3.24 -16.58 -12.08
CA LYS A 199 -3.04 -16.74 -10.64
C LYS A 199 -3.48 -15.51 -9.84
N TRP A 200 -3.26 -14.32 -10.36
CA TRP A 200 -3.79 -13.10 -9.75
C TRP A 200 -5.32 -13.07 -9.72
N GLU A 201 -5.98 -13.57 -10.76
CA GLU A 201 -7.44 -13.71 -10.80
C GLU A 201 -7.96 -14.70 -9.74
N LEU A 202 -7.32 -15.89 -9.63
CA LEU A 202 -7.63 -16.84 -8.57
C LEU A 202 -7.46 -16.24 -7.17
N PHE A 203 -6.38 -15.50 -6.95
CA PHE A 203 -6.12 -14.85 -5.67
C PHE A 203 -7.17 -13.76 -5.37
N ALA A 204 -7.49 -12.89 -6.32
CA ALA A 204 -8.49 -11.84 -6.15
C ALA A 204 -9.87 -12.39 -5.75
N ASN A 205 -10.29 -13.46 -6.41
CA ASN A 205 -11.53 -14.15 -6.08
C ASN A 205 -11.48 -14.81 -4.70
N SER A 206 -10.36 -15.45 -4.33
CA SER A 206 -10.17 -16.03 -3.01
C SER A 206 -10.16 -14.96 -1.89
N LEU A 207 -9.57 -13.81 -2.17
CA LEU A 207 -9.62 -12.64 -1.28
C LEU A 207 -11.06 -12.16 -1.09
N LYS A 208 -11.84 -12.06 -2.19
CA LYS A 208 -13.26 -11.72 -2.14
C LYS A 208 -14.07 -12.69 -1.28
N MET A 209 -13.81 -14.01 -1.38
CA MET A 209 -14.43 -15.02 -0.51
C MET A 209 -14.05 -14.81 0.96
N THR A 210 -12.78 -14.55 1.25
CA THR A 210 -12.29 -14.31 2.61
C THR A 210 -12.95 -13.07 3.22
N MET A 211 -13.05 -11.98 2.46
CA MET A 211 -13.76 -10.77 2.89
C MET A 211 -15.24 -11.05 3.16
N ALA A 212 -15.90 -11.82 2.28
CA ALA A 212 -17.30 -12.20 2.47
C ALA A 212 -17.52 -13.00 3.76
N LEU A 213 -16.66 -13.99 4.04
CA LEU A 213 -16.72 -14.75 5.30
C LEU A 213 -16.52 -13.86 6.53
N ARG A 214 -15.63 -12.86 6.45
CA ARG A 214 -15.39 -11.93 7.57
C ARG A 214 -16.59 -11.10 7.96
N ILE A 215 -17.44 -10.74 7.01
CA ILE A 215 -18.64 -9.93 7.26
C ILE A 215 -19.92 -10.77 7.46
N SER A 216 -19.80 -12.10 7.54
CA SER A 216 -20.96 -13.00 7.56
C SER A 216 -21.94 -12.75 8.71
N ASP A 217 -21.46 -12.30 9.86
CA ASP A 217 -22.31 -11.94 10.99
C ASP A 217 -22.82 -10.48 10.92
N ALA A 218 -22.02 -9.57 10.34
CA ALA A 218 -22.36 -8.16 10.25
C ALA A 218 -23.34 -7.86 9.10
N ASP A 219 -23.15 -8.49 7.95
CA ASP A 219 -24.03 -8.40 6.77
C ASP A 219 -24.17 -9.76 6.08
N PRO A 220 -25.01 -10.67 6.59
CA PRO A 220 -25.19 -12.01 6.04
C PRO A 220 -25.65 -12.04 4.60
N ALA A 221 -26.45 -11.04 4.17
CA ALA A 221 -26.98 -10.99 2.82
C ALA A 221 -25.89 -10.64 1.80
N LEU A 222 -25.11 -9.64 2.07
CA LEU A 222 -23.95 -9.25 1.24
C LEU A 222 -22.91 -10.35 1.23
N ALA A 223 -22.57 -10.91 2.40
CA ALA A 223 -21.63 -12.00 2.56
C ALA A 223 -21.99 -13.18 1.66
N LYS A 224 -23.24 -13.66 1.77
CA LYS A 224 -23.76 -14.74 0.94
C LYS A 224 -23.65 -14.42 -0.56
N THR A 225 -24.10 -13.24 -0.97
CA THR A 225 -24.07 -12.83 -2.37
C THR A 225 -22.65 -12.85 -2.93
N LYS A 226 -21.68 -12.22 -2.24
CA LYS A 226 -20.30 -12.14 -2.72
C LYS A 226 -19.60 -13.50 -2.72
N PHE A 227 -19.89 -14.35 -1.73
CA PHE A 227 -19.32 -15.69 -1.63
C PHE A 227 -19.87 -16.62 -2.73
N GLU A 228 -21.19 -16.66 -2.91
CA GLU A 228 -21.82 -17.51 -3.92
C GLU A 228 -21.46 -17.10 -5.36
N GLN A 229 -21.24 -15.81 -5.63
CA GLN A 229 -20.72 -15.36 -6.92
C GLN A 229 -19.39 -16.02 -7.26
N VAL A 230 -18.46 -16.09 -6.31
CA VAL A 230 -17.14 -16.71 -6.53
C VAL A 230 -17.26 -18.22 -6.66
N ILE A 231 -18.02 -18.88 -5.78
CA ILE A 231 -18.26 -20.34 -5.86
C ILE A 231 -18.85 -20.71 -7.23
N SER A 232 -19.83 -19.94 -7.72
CA SER A 232 -20.49 -20.22 -8.99
C SER A 232 -19.56 -20.05 -10.21
N SER A 233 -18.55 -19.17 -10.10
CA SER A 233 -17.53 -19.01 -11.15
C SER A 233 -16.56 -20.18 -11.21
N GLY A 234 -16.33 -20.88 -10.11
CA GLY A 234 -15.30 -21.90 -9.97
C GLY A 234 -13.85 -21.38 -10.05
N ASN A 235 -13.67 -20.06 -10.11
CA ASN A 235 -12.38 -19.41 -10.35
C ASN A 235 -11.80 -18.85 -9.04
N PHE A 236 -11.25 -19.73 -8.22
CA PHE A 236 -10.60 -19.39 -6.94
C PHE A 236 -9.51 -20.42 -6.61
N ILE A 237 -8.62 -20.11 -5.68
CA ILE A 237 -7.55 -21.02 -5.25
C ILE A 237 -8.17 -22.27 -4.63
N SER A 238 -7.97 -23.42 -5.29
CA SER A 238 -8.47 -24.73 -4.84
C SER A 238 -7.37 -25.79 -4.69
N SER A 239 -6.12 -25.43 -5.00
CA SER A 239 -4.98 -26.32 -4.94
C SER A 239 -3.77 -25.63 -4.29
N ASN A 240 -2.92 -26.39 -3.62
CA ASN A 240 -1.65 -25.90 -3.09
C ASN A 240 -0.68 -25.42 -4.19
N ALA A 241 -0.89 -25.81 -5.44
CA ALA A 241 -0.11 -25.32 -6.58
C ALA A 241 -0.35 -23.83 -6.88
N ASP A 242 -1.46 -23.29 -6.40
CA ASP A 242 -1.87 -21.90 -6.61
C ASP A 242 -1.63 -21.03 -5.35
N ASN A 243 -0.95 -21.57 -4.34
CA ASN A 243 -0.64 -20.84 -3.11
C ASN A 243 0.21 -19.61 -3.41
N ILE A 244 -0.05 -18.55 -2.64
CA ILE A 244 0.80 -17.37 -2.62
C ILE A 244 2.09 -17.71 -1.90
N LEU A 245 3.19 -17.74 -2.63
CA LEU A 245 4.50 -18.01 -2.07
C LEU A 245 5.43 -16.84 -2.36
N PHE A 246 6.02 -16.30 -1.30
CA PHE A 246 7.13 -15.37 -1.41
C PHE A 246 8.43 -16.18 -1.25
N ASN A 247 9.16 -16.35 -2.34
CA ASN A 247 10.41 -17.11 -2.33
C ASN A 247 11.55 -16.19 -1.87
N TYR A 248 12.16 -16.54 -0.74
CA TYR A 248 13.43 -15.93 -0.32
C TYR A 248 14.58 -16.57 -1.09
N GLY A 249 15.63 -15.77 -1.38
CA GLY A 249 16.84 -16.30 -2.01
C GLY A 249 17.51 -17.35 -1.12
N SER A 250 18.29 -18.25 -1.74
CA SER A 250 19.00 -19.31 -1.03
C SER A 250 20.21 -18.83 -0.22
N ASP A 251 20.53 -17.54 -0.31
CA ASP A 251 21.75 -16.94 0.27
C ASP A 251 21.43 -16.03 1.48
N ASP A 252 20.21 -16.08 2.02
CA ASP A 252 19.77 -15.34 3.22
C ASP A 252 19.76 -16.21 4.49
#